data_dc16b634e218e5813cb63a1eaff11cf6
#
_entry.id   dc16b634e218e5813cb63a1eaff11cf6
#
_cell.length_a   1.000
_cell.length_b   1.000
_cell.length_c   1.000
_cell.angle_alpha   90.00
_cell.angle_beta   90.00
_cell.angle_gamma   90.00
#
_symmetry.space_group_name_H-M   'P 1'
#
loop_
_entity.id
_entity.type
_entity.pdbx_description
1 polymer ?
#
loop_
_entity_poly.entity_id
_entity_poly.type
_entity_poly.pdbx_seq_one_letter_code
_entity_poly.pdbx_strand_id
1 'polypeptide(L)'
;MPTPKPTPEQLEQFNTQFKRTKVVDLDVEGLDQTFVLRPPTVAEYKMHKDTARRGEAAKALERLVTVCIVFPDRKEVEEIAKDFPALFDSLSEPVAKLAGLGDAVEKKIA
;
A
#
# COMPACT_ATOMS: atom_id res chain seq x y z
N MET A 1 -16.84 7.54 12.07
CA MET A 1 -15.95 8.43 11.31
C MET A 1 -14.59 7.78 11.14
N PRO A 2 -14.03 7.75 9.94
CA PRO A 2 -12.67 7.24 9.76
C PRO A 2 -11.68 8.13 10.51
N THR A 3 -10.62 7.52 11.03
CA THR A 3 -9.53 8.23 11.70
C THR A 3 -8.58 8.75 10.61
N PRO A 4 -8.50 10.07 10.38
CA PRO A 4 -7.77 10.58 9.22
C PRO A 4 -6.26 10.45 9.34
N LYS A 5 -5.72 10.48 10.55
CA LYS A 5 -4.26 10.47 10.77
C LYS A 5 -3.89 9.57 11.93
N PRO A 6 -2.76 8.84 11.82
CA PRO A 6 -2.24 8.08 12.95
C PRO A 6 -1.65 9.02 14.00
N THR A 7 -1.64 8.57 15.26
CA THR A 7 -0.95 9.30 16.34
C THR A 7 0.57 9.09 16.20
N PRO A 8 1.40 9.97 16.77
CA PRO A 8 2.84 9.75 16.79
C PRO A 8 3.25 8.41 17.39
N GLU A 9 2.51 7.95 18.42
CA GLU A 9 2.76 6.66 19.05
C GLU A 9 2.49 5.50 18.11
N GLN A 10 1.40 5.59 17.33
CA GLN A 10 1.09 4.57 16.32
C GLN A 10 2.17 4.52 15.23
N LEU A 11 2.63 5.67 14.76
CA LEU A 11 3.71 5.74 13.77
C LEU A 11 4.98 5.08 14.29
N GLU A 12 5.33 5.32 15.55
CA GLU A 12 6.50 4.70 16.17
C GLU A 12 6.35 3.20 16.25
N GLN A 13 5.16 2.70 16.62
CA GLN A 13 4.88 1.27 16.64
C GLN A 13 5.03 0.64 15.27
N PHE A 14 4.52 1.28 14.22
CA PHE A 14 4.64 0.75 12.86
C PHE A 14 6.10 0.71 12.41
N ASN A 15 6.87 1.76 12.72
CA ASN A 15 8.29 1.79 12.38
C ASN A 15 9.10 0.74 13.12
N THR A 16 8.70 0.39 14.33
CA THR A 16 9.33 -0.67 15.11
C THR A 16 8.95 -2.06 14.56
N GLN A 17 7.69 -2.23 14.19
CA GLN A 17 7.16 -3.50 13.70
C GLN A 17 7.64 -3.82 12.27
N PHE A 18 7.73 -2.81 11.42
CA PHE A 18 8.10 -2.96 10.02
C PHE A 18 9.36 -2.15 9.71
N LYS A 19 10.31 -2.75 8.98
CA LYS A 19 11.60 -2.11 8.69
C LYS A 19 11.48 -0.86 7.83
N ARG A 20 10.52 -0.85 6.90
CA ARG A 20 10.29 0.27 6.01
C ARG A 20 8.80 0.55 5.94
N THR A 21 8.41 1.72 6.36
CA THR A 21 7.03 2.16 6.24
C THR A 21 6.97 3.41 5.38
N LYS A 22 5.84 3.64 4.77
CA LYS A 22 5.62 4.85 3.98
C LYS A 22 4.31 5.48 4.43
N VAL A 23 4.36 6.76 4.72
CA VAL A 23 3.18 7.55 5.08
C VAL A 23 2.74 8.29 3.84
N VAL A 24 1.49 8.11 3.44
CA VAL A 24 0.94 8.68 2.21
C VAL A 24 -0.35 9.40 2.50
N ASP A 25 -0.43 10.68 2.10
CA ASP A 25 -1.67 11.43 2.10
C ASP A 25 -2.23 11.41 0.68
N LEU A 26 -3.50 11.04 0.52
CA LEU A 26 -4.14 11.13 -0.79
C LEU A 26 -4.76 12.51 -0.97
N ASP A 27 -4.36 13.18 -2.04
CA ASP A 27 -4.92 14.46 -2.44
C ASP A 27 -6.09 14.22 -3.39
N VAL A 28 -7.23 13.87 -2.80
CA VAL A 28 -8.46 13.59 -3.53
C VAL A 28 -9.58 14.43 -2.93
N GLU A 29 -10.35 15.09 -3.79
CA GLU A 29 -11.46 15.91 -3.35
C GLU A 29 -12.46 15.06 -2.55
N GLY A 30 -12.79 15.51 -1.35
CA GLY A 30 -13.72 14.82 -0.46
C GLY A 30 -13.09 13.76 0.42
N LEU A 31 -11.77 13.52 0.30
CA LEU A 31 -11.07 12.56 1.13
C LEU A 31 -9.87 13.23 1.81
N ASP A 32 -9.88 13.24 3.13
CA ASP A 32 -8.76 13.72 3.94
C ASP A 32 -8.29 12.56 4.82
N GLN A 33 -7.44 11.70 4.27
CA GLN A 33 -7.00 10.48 4.93
C GLN A 33 -5.53 10.21 4.70
N THR A 34 -4.83 9.91 5.78
CA THR A 34 -3.45 9.44 5.74
C THR A 34 -3.43 7.93 5.77
N PHE A 35 -2.58 7.32 4.95
CA PHE A 35 -2.36 5.87 4.92
C PHE A 35 -0.93 5.58 5.33
N VAL A 36 -0.74 4.53 6.11
CA VAL A 36 0.59 4.01 6.43
C VAL A 36 0.71 2.65 5.76
N LEU A 37 1.75 2.49 4.97
CA LEU A 37 1.99 1.30 4.15
C LEU A 37 3.24 0.58 4.63
N ARG A 38 3.19 -0.75 4.61
CA ARG A 38 4.34 -1.62 4.87
C ARG A 38 4.76 -2.32 3.58
N PRO A 39 6.02 -2.79 3.50
CA PRO A 39 6.41 -3.61 2.35
C PRO A 39 5.65 -4.94 2.36
N PRO A 40 5.28 -5.47 1.18
CA PRO A 40 4.75 -6.82 1.12
C PRO A 40 5.85 -7.83 1.43
N THR A 41 5.45 -8.99 1.96
CA THR A 41 6.38 -10.11 2.12
C THR A 41 6.62 -10.76 0.76
N VAL A 42 7.69 -11.57 0.67
CA VAL A 42 7.99 -12.33 -0.55
C VAL A 42 6.80 -13.22 -0.93
N ALA A 43 6.20 -13.88 0.05
CA ALA A 43 5.04 -14.76 -0.20
C ALA A 43 3.83 -13.98 -0.71
N GLU A 44 3.56 -12.81 -0.13
CA GLU A 44 2.46 -11.96 -0.57
C GLU A 44 2.66 -11.46 -2.00
N TYR A 45 3.87 -11.04 -2.33
CA TYR A 45 4.18 -10.57 -3.67
C TYR A 45 4.08 -11.70 -4.70
N LYS A 46 4.56 -12.89 -4.35
CA LYS A 46 4.46 -14.07 -5.21
C LYS A 46 3.00 -14.43 -5.48
N MET A 47 2.17 -14.41 -4.45
CA MET A 47 0.73 -14.67 -4.61
C MET A 47 0.08 -13.63 -5.52
N HIS A 48 0.48 -12.37 -5.41
CA HIS A 48 0.01 -11.30 -6.29
C HIS A 48 0.32 -11.63 -7.76
N LYS A 49 1.55 -12.03 -8.05
CA LYS A 49 1.96 -12.38 -9.42
C LYS A 49 1.20 -13.60 -9.94
N ASP A 50 1.04 -14.61 -9.11
CA ASP A 50 0.33 -15.84 -9.49
C ASP A 50 -1.14 -15.54 -9.80
N THR A 51 -1.79 -14.73 -8.98
CA THR A 51 -3.18 -14.32 -9.19
C THR A 51 -3.33 -13.50 -10.47
N ALA A 52 -2.39 -12.59 -10.72
CA ALA A 52 -2.39 -11.78 -11.95
C ALA A 52 -2.23 -12.65 -13.21
N ARG A 53 -1.38 -13.67 -13.14
CA ARG A 53 -1.17 -14.61 -14.27
C ARG A 53 -2.42 -15.40 -14.62
N ARG A 54 -3.32 -15.61 -13.66
CA ARG A 54 -4.59 -16.29 -13.88
C ARG A 54 -5.64 -15.39 -14.54
N GLY A 55 -5.27 -14.16 -14.90
CA GLY A 55 -6.18 -13.20 -15.51
C GLY A 55 -6.97 -12.38 -14.50
N GLU A 56 -6.60 -12.38 -13.23
CA GLU A 56 -7.26 -11.63 -12.16
C GLU A 56 -6.39 -10.49 -11.66
N ALA A 57 -5.82 -9.71 -12.57
CA ALA A 57 -4.86 -8.66 -12.24
C ALA A 57 -5.44 -7.59 -11.29
N ALA A 58 -6.68 -7.15 -11.54
CA ALA A 58 -7.32 -6.13 -10.68
C ALA A 58 -7.52 -6.64 -9.26
N LYS A 59 -7.95 -7.88 -9.12
CA LYS A 59 -8.16 -8.53 -7.82
C LYS A 59 -6.83 -8.72 -7.09
N ALA A 60 -5.81 -9.12 -7.83
CA ALA A 60 -4.46 -9.29 -7.29
C ALA A 60 -3.92 -7.98 -6.73
N LEU A 61 -4.10 -6.87 -7.46
CA LEU A 61 -3.67 -5.54 -7.02
C LEU A 61 -4.40 -5.11 -5.76
N GLU A 62 -5.71 -5.24 -5.73
CA GLU A 62 -6.53 -4.87 -4.58
C GLU A 62 -6.08 -5.62 -3.32
N ARG A 63 -5.85 -6.93 -3.43
CA ARG A 63 -5.39 -7.75 -2.31
C ARG A 63 -4.01 -7.33 -1.82
N LEU A 64 -3.08 -7.10 -2.74
CA LEU A 64 -1.72 -6.71 -2.38
C LEU A 64 -1.72 -5.37 -1.64
N VAL A 65 -2.42 -4.38 -2.17
CA VAL A 65 -2.50 -3.06 -1.53
C VAL A 65 -3.16 -3.18 -0.16
N THR A 66 -4.26 -3.93 -0.06
CA THR A 66 -4.99 -4.08 1.20
C THR A 66 -4.11 -4.66 2.30
N VAL A 67 -3.33 -5.70 2.02
CA VAL A 67 -2.47 -6.30 3.05
C VAL A 67 -1.32 -5.40 3.46
N CYS A 68 -0.94 -4.45 2.62
CA CYS A 68 0.15 -3.51 2.92
C CYS A 68 -0.32 -2.27 3.67
N ILE A 69 -1.63 -2.02 3.77
CA ILE A 69 -2.15 -0.89 4.53
C ILE A 69 -2.22 -1.27 6.01
N VAL A 70 -1.37 -0.64 6.84
CA VAL A 70 -1.37 -0.86 8.28
C VAL A 70 -2.19 0.20 9.03
N PHE A 71 -2.50 1.31 8.37
CA PHE A 71 -3.37 2.37 8.90
C PHE A 71 -4.08 3.06 7.73
N PRO A 72 -5.36 3.35 7.80
CA PRO A 72 -6.27 2.97 8.88
C PRO A 72 -6.54 1.45 8.89
N ASP A 73 -7.41 0.98 9.78
CA ASP A 73 -7.70 -0.45 9.84
C ASP A 73 -8.47 -0.91 8.60
N ARG A 74 -8.53 -2.22 8.41
CA ARG A 74 -9.13 -2.83 7.22
C ARG A 74 -10.59 -2.42 7.01
N LYS A 75 -11.35 -2.32 8.08
CA LYS A 75 -12.76 -1.94 8.02
C LYS A 75 -12.92 -0.51 7.50
N GLU A 76 -12.09 0.41 7.98
CA GLU A 76 -12.11 1.80 7.51
C GLU A 76 -11.68 1.89 6.06
N VAL A 77 -10.68 1.10 5.64
CA VAL A 77 -10.24 1.04 4.24
C VAL A 77 -11.39 0.58 3.34
N GLU A 78 -12.13 -0.45 3.74
CA GLU A 78 -13.27 -0.94 2.99
C GLU A 78 -14.36 0.13 2.83
N GLU A 79 -14.63 0.89 3.90
CA GLU A 79 -15.60 1.98 3.85
C GLU A 79 -15.14 3.10 2.91
N ILE A 80 -13.88 3.47 2.96
CA ILE A 80 -13.32 4.48 2.06
C ILE A 80 -13.41 4.02 0.61
N ALA A 81 -13.10 2.77 0.34
CA ALA A 81 -13.11 2.21 -1.01
C ALA A 81 -14.49 2.20 -1.65
N LYS A 82 -15.57 2.19 -0.86
CA LYS A 82 -16.94 2.28 -1.39
C LYS A 82 -17.19 3.62 -2.06
N ASP A 83 -16.62 4.69 -1.52
CA ASP A 83 -16.80 6.05 -2.08
C ASP A 83 -15.69 6.42 -3.06
N PHE A 84 -14.54 5.78 -2.95
CA PHE A 84 -13.35 6.08 -3.77
C PHE A 84 -12.81 4.79 -4.38
N PRO A 85 -13.46 4.27 -5.44
CA PRO A 85 -13.07 2.96 -6.00
C PRO A 85 -11.66 2.93 -6.60
N ALA A 86 -11.07 4.07 -6.93
CA ALA A 86 -9.70 4.15 -7.43
C ALA A 86 -8.64 4.16 -6.31
N LEU A 87 -9.05 3.98 -5.05
CA LEU A 87 -8.14 4.02 -3.91
C LEU A 87 -6.96 3.07 -4.09
N PHE A 88 -7.22 1.83 -4.47
CA PHE A 88 -6.17 0.82 -4.62
C PHE A 88 -5.22 1.15 -5.77
N ASP A 89 -5.74 1.72 -6.84
CA ASP A 89 -4.90 2.18 -7.95
C ASP A 89 -3.96 3.30 -7.50
N SER A 90 -4.47 4.24 -6.71
CA SER A 90 -3.67 5.36 -6.20
C SER A 90 -2.56 4.90 -5.26
N LEU A 91 -2.82 3.86 -4.45
CA LEU A 91 -1.83 3.34 -3.51
C LEU A 91 -0.90 2.30 -4.12
N SER A 92 -1.17 1.85 -5.34
CA SER A 92 -0.37 0.81 -6.00
C SER A 92 1.08 1.23 -6.23
N GLU A 93 1.33 2.47 -6.60
CA GLU A 93 2.68 2.97 -6.86
C GLU A 93 3.55 2.97 -5.59
N PRO A 94 3.12 3.57 -4.46
CA PRO A 94 3.94 3.50 -3.25
C PRO A 94 4.12 2.07 -2.74
N VAL A 95 3.13 1.19 -2.87
CA VAL A 95 3.28 -0.22 -2.50
C VAL A 95 4.32 -0.91 -3.40
N ALA A 96 4.26 -0.67 -4.70
CA ALA A 96 5.23 -1.23 -5.64
C ALA A 96 6.66 -0.79 -5.32
N LYS A 97 6.85 0.48 -4.97
CA LYS A 97 8.16 1.00 -4.56
C LYS A 97 8.65 0.34 -3.28
N LEU A 98 7.77 0.12 -2.32
CA LEU A 98 8.12 -0.61 -1.09
C LEU A 98 8.49 -2.06 -1.39
N ALA A 99 7.90 -2.66 -2.42
CA ALA A 99 8.23 -4.01 -2.86
C ALA A 99 9.57 -4.08 -3.61
N GLY A 100 10.16 -2.94 -3.91
CA GLY A 100 11.45 -2.87 -4.60
C GLY A 100 11.36 -2.57 -6.10
N LEU A 101 10.18 -2.19 -6.60
CA LEU A 101 10.05 -1.79 -7.99
C LEU A 101 10.77 -0.47 -8.22
N GLY A 102 11.66 -0.44 -9.18
CA GLY A 102 12.40 0.75 -9.55
C GLY A 102 13.05 0.56 -10.92
N ASP A 103 13.73 1.60 -11.39
CA ASP A 103 14.41 1.53 -12.68
C ASP A 103 15.75 0.82 -12.52
N ALA A 104 15.95 -0.21 -13.33
CA ALA A 104 17.25 -0.87 -13.43
C ALA A 104 18.16 -0.02 -14.30
N VAL A 105 19.25 0.46 -13.71
CA VAL A 105 20.23 1.25 -14.43
C VAL A 105 21.51 0.43 -14.58
N GLU A 106 21.93 0.19 -15.82
CA GLU A 106 23.15 -0.54 -16.10
C GLU A 106 24.34 0.33 -15.77
N LYS A 107 25.25 -0.21 -14.94
CA LYS A 107 26.51 0.48 -14.61
C LYS A 107 27.64 -0.09 -15.42
N LYS A 108 28.46 0.78 -15.95
CA LYS A 108 29.71 0.36 -16.62
C LYS A 108 30.72 -0.06 -15.58
N ILE A 109 31.35 -1.18 -15.83
CA ILE A 109 32.50 -1.62 -15.04
C ILE A 109 33.73 -0.90 -15.64
N ALA A 110 34.35 -0.08 -14.81
CA ALA A 110 35.53 0.68 -15.25
C ALA A 110 36.76 -0.22 -15.26
#